data_721cce278c43eecd31f89735410a3ca9
#
_entry.id   721cce278c43eecd31f89735410a3ca9
#
_cell.length_a   1.000
_cell.length_b   1.000
_cell.length_c   1.000
_cell.angle_alpha   90.00
_cell.angle_beta   90.00
_cell.angle_gamma   90.00
#
_symmetry.space_group_name_H-M   'P 1'
#
loop_
_entity.id
_entity.type
_entity.pdbx_description
1 polymer ?
#
loop_
_entity_poly.entity_id
_entity_poly.type
_entity_poly.pdbx_seq_one_letter_code
_entity_poly.pdbx_strand_id
1 'polypeptide(L)'
;MSIKLFDSEQKVMEVLWREGDLHAGQIAEILKDEIGWNRNTTYTVIKKCIEKGAIERQEPKFFCKALISREEVQKAETKELIDKLFGGSRLQFFSAFLSDDKLSEDEISELKDLVNKLK
;
A
#
# COMPACT_ATOMS: atom_id res chain seq x y z
N MET A 1 15.78 -1.01 -1.46
CA MET A 1 15.00 -1.43 -2.63
C MET A 1 13.52 -1.40 -2.34
N SER A 2 12.74 -0.92 -3.31
CA SER A 2 11.30 -0.85 -3.17
C SER A 2 10.68 -2.23 -3.33
N ILE A 3 9.72 -2.54 -2.47
CA ILE A 3 8.97 -3.80 -2.57
C ILE A 3 7.71 -3.52 -3.39
N LYS A 4 7.53 -4.30 -4.46
CA LYS A 4 6.33 -4.20 -5.28
C LYS A 4 5.35 -5.28 -4.84
N LEU A 5 4.17 -4.85 -4.43
CA LEU A 5 3.11 -5.75 -4.00
C LEU A 5 2.15 -6.03 -5.13
N PHE A 6 1.79 -7.30 -5.33
CA PHE A 6 0.68 -7.64 -6.20
C PHE A 6 -0.64 -7.37 -5.46
N ASP A 7 -1.74 -7.33 -6.21
CA ASP A 7 -3.05 -7.01 -5.64
C ASP A 7 -3.41 -7.89 -4.44
N SER A 8 -3.14 -9.19 -4.54
CA SER A 8 -3.43 -10.12 -3.45
C SER A 8 -2.58 -9.83 -2.21
N GLU A 9 -1.31 -9.50 -2.42
CA GLU A 9 -0.39 -9.16 -1.33
C GLU A 9 -0.79 -7.86 -0.66
N GLN A 10 -1.26 -6.90 -1.46
CA GLN A 10 -1.74 -5.64 -0.92
C GLN A 10 -2.94 -5.84 0.01
N LYS A 11 -3.83 -6.78 -0.31
CA LYS A 11 -4.98 -7.07 0.55
C LYS A 11 -4.55 -7.56 1.92
N VAL A 12 -3.52 -8.39 2.00
CA VAL A 12 -2.96 -8.84 3.27
C VAL A 12 -2.33 -7.67 4.01
N MET A 13 -1.50 -6.88 3.33
CA MET A 13 -0.83 -5.75 3.96
C MET A 13 -1.82 -4.70 4.46
N GLU A 14 -2.92 -4.48 3.73
CA GLU A 14 -3.97 -3.54 4.17
C GLU A 14 -4.56 -3.93 5.52
N VAL A 15 -4.73 -5.22 5.77
CA VAL A 15 -5.21 -5.69 7.06
C VAL A 15 -4.22 -5.31 8.17
N LEU A 16 -2.93 -5.56 7.95
CA LEU A 16 -1.90 -5.24 8.94
C LEU A 16 -1.77 -3.74 9.16
N TRP A 17 -1.88 -2.95 8.10
CA TRP A 17 -1.78 -1.49 8.22
C TRP A 17 -2.99 -0.90 8.95
N ARG A 18 -4.15 -1.49 8.78
CA ARG A 18 -5.38 -1.01 9.40
C ARG A 18 -5.54 -1.49 10.85
N GLU A 19 -5.27 -2.78 11.09
CA GLU A 19 -5.53 -3.41 12.39
C GLU A 19 -4.30 -3.50 13.29
N GLY A 20 -3.10 -3.30 12.75
CA GLY A 20 -1.85 -3.57 13.45
C GLY A 20 -1.38 -4.99 13.20
N ASP A 21 -0.24 -5.35 13.80
CA ASP A 21 0.35 -6.68 13.60
C ASP A 21 -0.55 -7.75 14.22
N LEU A 22 -0.74 -8.84 13.52
CA LEU A 22 -1.69 -9.90 13.87
C LEU A 22 -1.09 -11.28 13.60
N HIS A 23 -1.67 -12.30 14.23
CA HIS A 23 -1.38 -13.69 13.87
C HIS A 23 -2.02 -14.01 12.51
N ALA A 24 -1.40 -14.93 11.78
CA ALA A 24 -1.87 -15.32 10.45
C ALA A 24 -3.33 -15.80 10.46
N GLY A 25 -3.73 -16.52 11.51
CA GLY A 25 -5.11 -16.97 11.64
C GLY A 25 -6.11 -15.83 11.76
N GLN A 26 -5.73 -14.74 12.41
CA GLN A 26 -6.57 -13.56 12.53
C GLN A 26 -6.73 -12.85 11.19
N ILE A 27 -5.64 -12.75 10.44
CA ILE A 27 -5.66 -12.18 9.09
C ILE A 27 -6.60 -13.02 8.20
N ALA A 28 -6.49 -14.35 8.30
CA ALA A 28 -7.32 -15.25 7.52
C ALA A 28 -8.81 -15.08 7.83
N GLU A 29 -9.17 -14.91 9.09
CA GLU A 29 -10.58 -14.69 9.47
C GLU A 29 -11.10 -13.36 8.93
N ILE A 30 -10.32 -12.32 9.02
CA ILE A 30 -10.71 -11.00 8.51
C ILE A 30 -10.94 -11.04 7.01
N LEU A 31 -10.01 -11.63 6.25
CA LEU A 31 -10.13 -11.68 4.80
C LEU A 31 -11.22 -12.65 4.34
N LYS A 32 -11.50 -13.69 5.12
CA LYS A 32 -12.64 -14.56 4.84
C LYS A 32 -13.95 -13.77 4.94
N ASP A 33 -14.09 -12.96 5.98
CA ASP A 33 -15.29 -12.16 6.19
C ASP A 33 -15.42 -11.02 5.18
N GLU A 34 -14.30 -10.36 4.85
CA GLU A 34 -14.34 -9.18 3.99
C GLU A 34 -14.42 -9.51 2.51
N ILE A 35 -13.67 -10.51 2.05
CA ILE A 35 -13.56 -10.80 0.62
C ILE A 35 -13.75 -12.27 0.26
N GLY A 36 -14.10 -13.11 1.24
CA GLY A 36 -14.42 -14.51 0.97
C GLY A 36 -13.23 -15.42 0.68
N TRP A 37 -12.02 -15.00 1.03
CA TRP A 37 -10.85 -15.86 0.85
C TRP A 37 -10.89 -17.04 1.81
N ASN A 38 -10.56 -18.24 1.31
CA ASN A 38 -10.39 -19.36 2.21
C ASN A 38 -9.04 -19.23 2.94
N ARG A 39 -8.91 -20.00 4.02
CA ARG A 39 -7.72 -19.94 4.88
C ARG A 39 -6.43 -20.21 4.12
N ASN A 40 -6.45 -21.22 3.24
CA ASN A 40 -5.25 -21.59 2.49
C ASN A 40 -4.80 -20.49 1.55
N THR A 41 -5.72 -19.80 0.91
CA THR A 41 -5.40 -18.66 0.05
C THR A 41 -4.68 -17.58 0.83
N THR A 42 -5.22 -17.20 1.99
CA THR A 42 -4.62 -16.17 2.83
C THR A 42 -3.21 -16.58 3.27
N TYR A 43 -3.04 -17.81 3.74
CA TYR A 43 -1.71 -18.27 4.18
C TYR A 43 -0.70 -18.27 3.04
N THR A 44 -1.12 -18.67 1.84
CA THR A 44 -0.25 -18.65 0.67
C THR A 44 0.23 -17.23 0.35
N VAL A 45 -0.70 -16.26 0.41
CA VAL A 45 -0.34 -14.86 0.14
C VAL A 45 0.55 -14.28 1.24
N ILE A 46 0.26 -14.61 2.50
CA ILE A 46 1.13 -14.18 3.62
C ILE A 46 2.56 -14.67 3.40
N LYS A 47 2.74 -15.91 2.98
CA LYS A 47 4.08 -16.47 2.72
C LYS A 47 4.78 -15.70 1.61
N LYS A 48 4.06 -15.28 0.58
CA LYS A 48 4.63 -14.46 -0.48
C LYS A 48 5.08 -13.10 0.04
N CYS A 49 4.31 -12.49 0.93
CA CYS A 49 4.70 -11.24 1.57
C CYS A 49 5.97 -11.42 2.41
N ILE A 50 6.10 -12.55 3.09
CA ILE A 50 7.31 -12.87 3.86
C ILE A 50 8.51 -13.00 2.92
N GLU A 51 8.36 -13.71 1.83
CA GLU A 51 9.42 -13.90 0.83
C GLU A 51 9.90 -12.56 0.25
N LYS A 52 8.97 -11.62 0.07
CA LYS A 52 9.31 -10.29 -0.45
C LYS A 52 9.92 -9.36 0.59
N GLY A 53 9.91 -9.75 1.86
CA GLY A 53 10.40 -8.88 2.92
C GLY A 53 9.39 -7.86 3.42
N ALA A 54 8.12 -8.02 3.09
CA ALA A 54 7.06 -7.12 3.54
C ALA A 54 6.52 -7.50 4.92
N ILE A 55 6.62 -8.77 5.29
CA ILE A 55 6.17 -9.30 6.57
C ILE A 55 7.31 -10.08 7.19
N GLU A 56 7.48 -9.94 8.51
CA GLU A 56 8.33 -10.79 9.32
C GLU A 56 7.46 -11.74 10.13
N ARG A 57 7.73 -13.03 10.00
CA ARG A 57 7.06 -14.05 10.82
C ARG A 57 7.78 -14.19 12.14
N GLN A 58 7.03 -14.08 13.21
CA GLN A 58 7.55 -14.28 14.57
C GLN A 58 6.79 -15.43 15.24
N GLU A 59 7.49 -16.23 16.00
CA GLU A 59 6.88 -17.28 16.78
C GLU A 59 6.64 -16.77 18.21
N PRO A 60 5.68 -17.34 18.95
CA PRO A 60 4.84 -18.48 18.58
C PRO A 60 3.62 -18.11 17.75
N LYS A 61 2.97 -19.12 17.18
CA LYS A 61 1.67 -19.03 16.53
C LYS A 61 1.63 -18.15 15.27
N PHE A 62 2.73 -18.06 14.56
CA PHE A 62 2.77 -17.39 13.27
C PHE A 62 2.27 -15.94 13.39
N PHE A 63 2.96 -15.15 14.19
CA PHE A 63 2.67 -13.73 14.33
C PHE A 63 3.26 -12.97 13.14
N CYS A 64 2.48 -12.11 12.50
CA CYS A 64 2.88 -11.38 11.31
C CYS A 64 3.11 -9.92 11.66
N LYS A 65 4.35 -9.48 11.46
CA LYS A 65 4.74 -8.09 11.70
C LYS A 65 5.01 -7.41 10.36
N ALA A 66 4.33 -6.29 10.11
CA ALA A 66 4.57 -5.52 8.90
C ALA A 66 5.95 -4.85 8.96
N LEU A 67 6.75 -5.05 7.92
CA LEU A 67 8.09 -4.46 7.82
C LEU A 67 8.12 -3.20 6.97
N ILE A 68 7.06 -2.95 6.21
CA ILE A 68 6.93 -1.77 5.36
C ILE A 68 5.63 -1.06 5.68
N SER A 69 5.61 0.25 5.51
CA SER A 69 4.41 1.04 5.77
C SER A 69 3.61 1.25 4.48
N ARG A 70 2.34 1.62 4.66
CA ARG A 70 1.48 1.98 3.52
C ARG A 70 2.10 3.13 2.74
N GLU A 71 2.62 4.13 3.44
CA GLU A 71 3.22 5.31 2.83
C GLU A 71 4.44 4.97 1.99
N GLU A 72 5.28 4.04 2.47
CA GLU A 72 6.44 3.59 1.70
C GLU A 72 6.03 2.95 0.38
N VAL A 73 5.00 2.10 0.43
CA VAL A 73 4.50 1.42 -0.78
C VAL A 73 3.88 2.44 -1.73
N GLN A 74 3.06 3.36 -1.21
CA GLN A 74 2.44 4.42 -2.01
C GLN A 74 3.48 5.25 -2.76
N LYS A 75 4.52 5.68 -2.05
CA LYS A 75 5.58 6.49 -2.66
C LYS A 75 6.36 5.71 -3.71
N ALA A 76 6.71 4.48 -3.41
CA ALA A 76 7.51 3.66 -4.32
C ALA A 76 6.75 3.35 -5.61
N GLU A 77 5.50 2.95 -5.50
CA GLU A 77 4.68 2.63 -6.67
C GLU A 77 4.34 3.86 -7.49
N THR A 78 4.07 4.98 -6.83
CA THR A 78 3.80 6.24 -7.52
C THR A 78 5.03 6.72 -8.27
N LYS A 79 6.21 6.64 -7.66
CA LYS A 79 7.45 7.01 -8.32
C LYS A 79 7.70 6.16 -9.56
N GLU A 80 7.50 4.85 -9.45
CA GLU A 80 7.66 3.94 -10.58
C GLU A 80 6.70 4.30 -11.72
N LEU A 81 5.45 4.63 -11.39
CA LEU A 81 4.45 5.04 -12.36
C LEU A 81 4.87 6.33 -13.07
N ILE A 82 5.33 7.31 -12.33
CA ILE A 82 5.77 8.60 -12.89
C ILE A 82 6.98 8.39 -13.80
N ASP A 83 7.93 7.56 -13.38
CA ASP A 83 9.12 7.26 -14.19
C ASP A 83 8.72 6.57 -15.50
N LYS A 84 7.80 5.62 -15.43
CA LYS A 84 7.38 4.82 -16.58
C LYS A 84 6.54 5.60 -17.57
N LEU A 85 5.58 6.37 -17.10
CA LEU A 85 4.58 7.02 -17.96
C LEU A 85 4.90 8.48 -18.26
N PHE A 86 5.64 9.15 -17.41
CA PHE A 86 5.91 10.58 -17.52
C PHE A 86 7.40 10.92 -17.57
N GLY A 87 8.23 9.92 -17.86
CA GLY A 87 9.68 10.15 -17.98
C GLY A 87 10.32 10.74 -16.73
N GLY A 88 9.75 10.48 -15.57
CA GLY A 88 10.24 11.00 -14.30
C GLY A 88 9.76 12.40 -13.94
N SER A 89 8.92 13.02 -14.78
CA SER A 89 8.45 14.38 -14.52
C SER A 89 7.23 14.39 -13.61
N ARG A 90 7.44 14.75 -12.36
CA ARG A 90 6.35 14.94 -11.40
C ARG A 90 5.39 16.02 -11.83
N LEU A 91 5.92 17.09 -12.42
CA LEU A 91 5.10 18.20 -12.88
C LEU A 91 4.15 17.76 -13.99
N GLN A 92 4.63 16.97 -14.94
CA GLN A 92 3.76 16.44 -16.01
C GLN A 92 2.71 15.50 -15.45
N PHE A 93 3.08 14.67 -14.48
CA PHE A 93 2.13 13.79 -13.82
C PHE A 93 1.00 14.58 -13.17
N PHE A 94 1.33 15.56 -12.34
CA PHE A 94 0.32 16.37 -11.66
C PHE A 94 -0.52 17.17 -12.65
N SER A 95 0.12 17.74 -13.65
CA SER A 95 -0.60 18.51 -14.67
C SER A 95 -1.64 17.67 -15.40
N ALA A 96 -1.25 16.48 -15.86
CA ALA A 96 -2.15 15.59 -16.57
C ALA A 96 -3.29 15.10 -15.67
N PHE A 97 -2.98 14.79 -14.42
CA PHE A 97 -3.96 14.23 -13.50
C PHE A 97 -4.94 15.29 -12.99
N LEU A 98 -4.44 16.48 -12.68
CA LEU A 98 -5.27 17.54 -12.09
C LEU A 98 -6.10 18.28 -13.13
N SER A 99 -5.74 18.23 -14.41
CA SER A 99 -6.48 18.96 -15.45
C SER A 99 -7.81 18.31 -15.81
N ASP A 100 -7.93 16.99 -15.63
CA ASP A 100 -9.15 16.26 -16.02
C ASP A 100 -10.20 16.22 -14.92
N ASP A 101 -9.79 16.34 -13.67
CA ASP A 101 -10.69 16.28 -12.52
C ASP A 101 -10.99 17.66 -11.99
N LYS A 102 -12.27 17.89 -11.65
CA LYS A 102 -12.68 19.14 -11.03
C LYS A 102 -12.40 19.07 -9.54
N LEU A 103 -11.42 19.84 -9.10
CA LEU A 103 -11.13 19.97 -7.69
C LEU A 103 -12.04 21.02 -7.06
N SER A 104 -12.46 20.78 -5.83
CA SER A 104 -13.21 21.77 -5.06
C SER A 104 -12.27 22.92 -4.67
N GLU A 105 -12.88 24.06 -4.30
CA GLU A 105 -12.08 25.19 -3.83
C GLU A 105 -11.27 24.84 -2.59
N ASP A 106 -11.85 24.02 -1.70
CA ASP A 106 -11.14 23.57 -0.50
C ASP A 106 -9.93 22.70 -0.85
N GLU A 107 -10.09 21.80 -1.80
CA GLU A 107 -8.98 20.94 -2.26
C GLU A 107 -7.86 21.76 -2.89
N ILE A 108 -8.21 22.75 -3.71
CA ILE A 108 -7.23 23.64 -4.33
C ILE A 108 -6.47 24.41 -3.25
N SER A 109 -7.18 24.93 -2.25
CA SER A 109 -6.56 25.64 -1.14
C SER A 109 -5.59 24.74 -0.37
N GLU A 110 -5.99 23.52 -0.07
CA GLU A 110 -5.13 22.55 0.61
C GLU A 110 -3.87 22.23 -0.20
N LEU A 111 -4.03 22.05 -1.53
CA LEU A 111 -2.89 21.79 -2.40
C LEU A 111 -1.91 22.97 -2.41
N LYS A 112 -2.41 24.19 -2.46
CA LYS A 112 -1.56 25.38 -2.39
C LYS A 112 -0.77 25.44 -1.08
N ASP A 113 -1.43 25.10 0.02
CA ASP A 113 -0.77 25.06 1.33
C ASP A 113 0.34 24.01 1.36
N LEU A 114 0.08 22.83 0.80
CA LEU A 114 1.08 21.77 0.72
C LEU A 114 2.29 22.19 -0.09
N VAL A 115 2.07 22.82 -1.24
CA VAL A 115 3.16 23.28 -2.09
C VAL A 115 3.99 24.34 -1.37
N ASN A 116 3.34 25.25 -0.65
CA ASN A 116 4.03 26.29 0.09
C ASN A 116 4.91 25.73 1.21
N LYS A 117 4.49 24.63 1.83
CA LYS A 117 5.28 23.97 2.88
C LYS A 117 6.54 23.29 2.34
N LEU A 118 6.61 23.05 1.03
CA LEU A 118 7.76 22.37 0.41
C LEU A 118 8.94 23.32 0.14
N LYS A 119 8.76 24.60 0.39
CA LYS A 119 9.81 25.61 0.18
C LYS A 119 10.79 25.66 1.34
#